data_752f0ba97e469385fb9b56740ed1ab02
#
_entry.id   752f0ba97e469385fb9b56740ed1ab02
#
_cell.length_a   1.000
_cell.length_b   1.000
_cell.length_c   1.000
_cell.angle_alpha   90.00
_cell.angle_beta   90.00
_cell.angle_gamma   90.00
#
_symmetry.space_group_name_H-M   'P 1'
#
loop_
_entity.id
_entity.type
_entity.pdbx_description
1 polymer ?
#
loop_
_entity_poly.entity_id
_entity_poly.type
_entity_poly.pdbx_seq_one_letter_code
_entity_poly.pdbx_strand_id
1 'polypeptide(L)'
;MSRWFCAFLLLVVGTGACAAPRAAGAPLAPLGRSWAVPTLGLYQQWWEKTVACSGKQGKMTDVAFYAVDAPSGAIELNGEMAHAWWVREGNRIYLPASALGEEWLVRHEMLHALLQRGSHPATVFVEACHVASAAVWRDSTLAVDPGNPHGR
;
A
#
# COMPACT_ATOMS: atom_id res chain seq x y z
N MET A 1 14.91 78.46 -4.25
CA MET A 1 13.62 77.89 -3.97
C MET A 1 13.64 76.46 -4.54
N SER A 2 13.97 75.43 -3.69
CA SER A 2 14.17 74.05 -4.14
C SER A 2 13.05 73.19 -3.54
N ARG A 3 12.23 72.62 -4.41
CA ARG A 3 11.10 71.74 -4.00
C ARG A 3 11.54 70.31 -4.09
N TRP A 4 11.65 69.64 -2.95
CA TRP A 4 11.94 68.20 -2.82
C TRP A 4 10.65 67.46 -2.95
N PHE A 5 10.57 66.60 -3.98
CA PHE A 5 9.51 65.57 -4.12
C PHE A 5 9.98 64.28 -3.43
N CYS A 6 9.37 63.96 -2.30
CA CYS A 6 9.48 62.60 -1.73
C CYS A 6 8.58 61.62 -2.50
N ALA A 7 9.21 60.75 -3.25
CA ALA A 7 8.51 59.61 -3.83
C ALA A 7 8.42 58.49 -2.80
N PHE A 8 7.20 58.20 -2.32
CA PHE A 8 6.92 57.05 -1.47
C PHE A 8 6.88 55.80 -2.35
N LEU A 9 7.88 54.94 -2.22
CA LEU A 9 7.93 53.61 -2.83
C LEU A 9 7.17 52.62 -1.92
N LEU A 10 5.93 52.25 -2.28
CA LEU A 10 5.17 51.22 -1.62
C LEU A 10 5.78 49.85 -1.98
N LEU A 11 6.53 49.26 -1.03
CA LEU A 11 7.02 47.89 -1.11
C LEU A 11 5.84 46.95 -0.80
N VAL A 12 5.25 46.34 -1.83
CA VAL A 12 4.30 45.23 -1.68
C VAL A 12 5.12 43.97 -1.34
N VAL A 13 5.17 43.65 -0.05
CA VAL A 13 5.74 42.34 0.39
C VAL A 13 4.73 41.28 0.09
N GLY A 14 4.88 40.65 -1.08
CA GLY A 14 4.13 39.43 -1.42
C GLY A 14 4.59 38.28 -0.52
N THR A 15 3.75 37.87 0.44
CA THR A 15 3.95 36.63 1.18
C THR A 15 3.69 35.46 0.25
N GLY A 16 4.68 35.09 -0.56
CA GLY A 16 4.69 33.85 -1.28
C GLY A 16 4.74 32.71 -0.25
N ALA A 17 3.60 32.04 -0.03
CA ALA A 17 3.59 30.77 0.68
C ALA A 17 4.45 29.77 -0.12
N CYS A 18 5.70 29.59 0.30
CA CYS A 18 6.54 28.52 -0.19
C CYS A 18 5.87 27.20 0.21
N ALA A 19 5.15 26.57 -0.71
CA ALA A 19 4.78 25.17 -0.56
C ALA A 19 6.09 24.40 -0.39
N ALA A 20 6.32 23.85 0.78
CA ALA A 20 7.48 23.00 1.03
C ALA A 20 7.49 21.88 -0.03
N PRO A 21 8.63 21.62 -0.69
CA PRO A 21 8.73 20.50 -1.61
C PRO A 21 8.38 19.25 -0.85
N ARG A 22 7.36 18.51 -1.33
CA ARG A 22 6.97 17.22 -0.78
C ARG A 22 8.22 16.36 -0.87
N ALA A 23 8.75 15.93 0.28
CA ALA A 23 9.96 15.11 0.33
C ALA A 23 9.72 13.88 -0.57
N ALA A 24 10.45 13.81 -1.68
CA ALA A 24 10.44 12.66 -2.55
C ALA A 24 10.93 11.47 -1.70
N GLY A 25 10.04 10.48 -1.45
CA GLY A 25 10.41 9.23 -0.85
C GLY A 25 9.93 8.94 0.58
N ALA A 26 8.92 9.65 1.11
CA ALA A 26 8.26 9.11 2.29
C ALA A 26 7.64 7.75 1.92
N PRO A 27 7.96 6.68 2.68
CA PRO A 27 7.43 5.36 2.38
C PRO A 27 5.91 5.41 2.43
N LEU A 28 5.24 4.77 1.45
CA LEU A 28 3.79 4.65 1.43
C LEU A 28 3.33 4.02 2.76
N ALA A 29 2.50 4.74 3.47
CA ALA A 29 1.90 4.28 4.72
C ALA A 29 0.40 4.56 4.68
N PRO A 30 -0.42 3.65 5.20
CA PRO A 30 -1.87 3.84 5.26
C PRO A 30 -2.23 5.03 6.14
N LEU A 31 -3.37 5.64 5.86
CA LEU A 31 -3.99 6.59 6.79
C LEU A 31 -4.45 5.84 8.05
N GLY A 32 -4.18 6.45 9.20
CA GLY A 32 -4.53 5.89 10.50
C GLY A 32 -3.33 5.35 11.27
N ARG A 33 -3.63 4.86 12.47
CA ARG A 33 -2.63 4.27 13.36
C ARG A 33 -2.27 2.88 12.88
N SER A 34 -0.97 2.62 12.69
CA SER A 34 -0.46 1.29 12.36
C SER A 34 0.67 0.89 13.31
N TRP A 35 0.84 -0.42 13.50
CA TRP A 35 1.92 -0.99 14.33
C TRP A 35 2.38 -2.32 13.76
N ALA A 36 3.64 -2.65 14.00
CA ALA A 36 4.21 -3.91 13.55
C ALA A 36 3.54 -5.10 14.24
N VAL A 37 3.23 -6.12 13.47
CA VAL A 37 2.70 -7.39 13.98
C VAL A 37 3.87 -8.35 14.14
N PRO A 38 4.09 -8.93 15.34
CA PRO A 38 5.09 -9.98 15.50
C PRO A 38 4.71 -11.18 14.64
N THR A 39 5.70 -11.78 14.00
CA THR A 39 5.50 -12.96 13.17
C THR A 39 4.96 -14.11 14.03
N LEU A 40 3.71 -14.48 13.83
CA LEU A 40 3.05 -15.59 14.51
C LEU A 40 3.40 -16.91 13.81
N GLY A 41 3.46 -18.01 14.55
CA GLY A 41 3.63 -19.35 13.99
C GLY A 41 2.55 -19.70 12.94
N LEU A 42 1.35 -19.12 13.09
CA LEU A 42 0.26 -19.23 12.14
C LEU A 42 0.61 -18.60 10.77
N TYR A 43 1.26 -17.44 10.75
CA TYR A 43 1.70 -16.78 9.51
C TYR A 43 2.79 -17.58 8.81
N GLN A 44 3.67 -18.25 9.55
CA GLN A 44 4.64 -19.17 8.96
C GLN A 44 3.95 -20.33 8.23
N GLN A 45 2.93 -20.92 8.82
CA GLN A 45 2.16 -21.99 8.17
C GLN A 45 1.44 -21.51 6.90
N TRP A 46 0.86 -20.30 6.95
CA TRP A 46 0.19 -19.70 5.79
C TRP A 46 1.18 -19.31 4.69
N TRP A 47 2.36 -18.85 5.06
CA TRP A 47 3.44 -18.60 4.12
C TRP A 47 3.85 -19.88 3.39
N GLU A 48 4.07 -20.97 4.11
CA GLU A 48 4.41 -22.28 3.53
C GLU A 48 3.33 -22.78 2.56
N LYS A 49 2.05 -22.64 2.92
CA LYS A 49 0.93 -22.94 2.01
C LYS A 49 0.98 -22.06 0.75
N THR A 50 1.31 -20.79 0.90
CA THR A 50 1.36 -19.84 -0.23
C THR A 50 2.56 -20.12 -1.14
N VAL A 51 3.70 -20.44 -0.59
CA VAL A 51 4.88 -20.92 -1.34
C VAL A 51 4.53 -22.18 -2.11
N ALA A 52 3.92 -23.17 -1.45
CA ALA A 52 3.57 -24.46 -2.06
C ALA A 52 2.61 -24.30 -3.25
N CYS A 53 1.53 -23.54 -3.09
CA CYS A 53 0.53 -23.37 -4.16
C CYS A 53 1.01 -22.51 -5.31
N SER A 54 1.82 -21.49 -5.04
CA SER A 54 2.31 -20.56 -6.07
C SER A 54 3.49 -21.13 -6.87
N GLY A 55 4.17 -22.14 -6.35
CA GLY A 55 5.43 -22.63 -6.89
C GLY A 55 6.59 -21.62 -6.82
N LYS A 56 6.42 -20.54 -6.06
CA LYS A 56 7.45 -19.51 -5.88
C LYS A 56 8.28 -19.77 -4.62
N GLN A 57 9.49 -19.24 -4.63
CA GLN A 57 10.37 -19.31 -3.48
C GLN A 57 10.50 -17.93 -2.84
N GLY A 58 10.56 -17.89 -1.51
CA GLY A 58 10.74 -16.66 -0.74
C GLY A 58 10.85 -16.96 0.74
N LYS A 59 11.33 -16.00 1.51
CA LYS A 59 11.43 -16.10 2.97
C LYS A 59 10.40 -15.16 3.59
N MET A 60 9.61 -15.65 4.53
CA MET A 60 8.66 -14.80 5.25
C MET A 60 9.37 -13.69 6.03
N THR A 61 10.62 -13.91 6.46
CA THR A 61 11.45 -12.89 7.12
C THR A 61 11.75 -11.66 6.26
N ASP A 62 11.55 -11.76 4.95
CA ASP A 62 11.73 -10.64 4.02
C ASP A 62 10.46 -9.78 3.90
N VAL A 63 9.40 -10.11 4.65
CA VAL A 63 8.11 -9.42 4.66
C VAL A 63 7.83 -8.84 6.03
N ALA A 64 7.48 -7.55 6.09
CA ALA A 64 7.07 -6.89 7.31
C ALA A 64 5.54 -6.78 7.37
N PHE A 65 4.94 -7.23 8.48
CA PHE A 65 3.49 -7.19 8.69
C PHE A 65 3.11 -6.06 9.63
N TYR A 66 2.07 -5.34 9.28
CA TYR A 66 1.52 -4.24 10.07
C TYR A 66 0.01 -4.40 10.25
N ALA A 67 -0.45 -4.18 11.47
CA ALA A 67 -1.86 -3.98 11.75
C ALA A 67 -2.21 -2.51 11.58
N VAL A 68 -3.40 -2.22 11.07
CA VAL A 68 -3.95 -0.87 10.92
C VAL A 68 -5.25 -0.78 11.70
N ASP A 69 -5.40 0.31 12.46
CA ASP A 69 -6.69 0.63 13.09
C ASP A 69 -7.66 1.12 12.02
N ALA A 70 -8.43 0.19 11.49
CA ALA A 70 -9.39 0.40 10.40
C ALA A 70 -10.78 -0.14 10.80
N PRO A 71 -11.58 0.63 11.55
CA PRO A 71 -12.87 0.17 12.06
C PRO A 71 -13.87 -0.24 10.97
N SER A 72 -13.75 0.32 9.76
CA SER A 72 -14.55 -0.05 8.59
C SER A 72 -14.15 -1.40 7.97
N GLY A 73 -13.03 -1.98 8.39
CA GLY A 73 -12.45 -3.15 7.76
C GLY A 73 -11.75 -2.86 6.42
N ALA A 74 -11.63 -1.57 6.05
CA ALA A 74 -10.93 -1.13 4.86
C ALA A 74 -9.85 -0.10 5.21
N ILE A 75 -8.72 -0.19 4.53
CA ILE A 75 -7.53 0.64 4.73
C ILE A 75 -7.43 1.61 3.56
N GLU A 76 -7.26 2.89 3.86
CA GLU A 76 -6.96 3.90 2.85
C GLU A 76 -5.44 4.07 2.68
N LEU A 77 -5.01 3.95 1.42
CA LEU A 77 -3.63 4.20 1.00
C LEU A 77 -3.65 5.06 -0.27
N ASN A 78 -3.06 6.25 -0.22
CA ASN A 78 -3.01 7.20 -1.36
C ASN A 78 -4.38 7.57 -1.96
N GLY A 79 -5.44 7.60 -1.16
CA GLY A 79 -6.80 7.90 -1.62
C GLY A 79 -7.57 6.69 -2.18
N GLU A 80 -6.98 5.52 -2.16
CA GLU A 80 -7.63 4.26 -2.54
C GLU A 80 -7.97 3.44 -1.30
N MET A 81 -9.10 2.74 -1.34
CA MET A 81 -9.59 1.88 -0.26
C MET A 81 -9.45 0.42 -0.64
N ALA A 82 -8.87 -0.40 0.25
CA ALA A 82 -8.84 -1.85 0.10
C ALA A 82 -8.97 -2.56 1.45
N HIS A 83 -9.30 -3.85 1.41
CA HIS A 83 -9.37 -4.68 2.63
C HIS A 83 -7.99 -4.98 3.23
N ALA A 84 -6.94 -4.95 2.43
CA ALA A 84 -5.54 -5.05 2.84
C ALA A 84 -4.66 -4.45 1.74
N TRP A 85 -3.38 -4.25 2.05
CA TRP A 85 -2.42 -3.72 1.09
C TRP A 85 -1.08 -4.43 1.22
N TRP A 86 -0.54 -4.86 0.08
CA TRP A 86 0.89 -5.09 -0.04
C TRP A 86 1.57 -3.89 -0.68
N VAL A 87 2.64 -3.41 -0.07
CA VAL A 87 3.46 -2.29 -0.53
C VAL A 87 4.84 -2.81 -0.87
N ARG A 88 5.27 -2.62 -2.12
CA ARG A 88 6.55 -3.11 -2.63
C ARG A 88 7.74 -2.52 -1.87
N GLU A 89 7.69 -1.21 -1.57
CA GLU A 89 8.75 -0.53 -0.83
C GLU A 89 8.86 -1.11 0.58
N GLY A 90 9.97 -1.82 0.81
CA GLY A 90 10.21 -2.53 2.08
C GLY A 90 9.38 -3.80 2.26
N ASN A 91 8.73 -4.31 1.19
CA ASN A 91 7.95 -5.56 1.17
C ASN A 91 7.01 -5.66 2.38
N ARG A 92 6.09 -4.71 2.50
CA ARG A 92 5.21 -4.52 3.66
C ARG A 92 3.79 -4.94 3.37
N ILE A 93 3.17 -5.64 4.31
CA ILE A 93 1.75 -6.02 4.29
C ILE A 93 1.03 -5.26 5.39
N TYR A 94 -0.04 -4.57 5.05
CA TYR A 94 -0.93 -3.85 5.96
C TYR A 94 -2.28 -4.55 6.01
N LEU A 95 -2.72 -4.91 7.22
CA LEU A 95 -3.97 -5.63 7.48
C LEU A 95 -4.81 -4.85 8.48
N PRO A 96 -6.14 -4.78 8.35
CA PRO A 96 -6.98 -4.30 9.44
C PRO A 96 -6.74 -5.12 10.71
N ALA A 97 -6.72 -4.48 11.85
CA ALA A 97 -6.50 -5.17 13.14
C ALA A 97 -7.53 -6.28 13.38
N SER A 98 -8.76 -6.10 12.87
CA SER A 98 -9.84 -7.11 12.93
C SER A 98 -9.62 -8.32 12.02
N ALA A 99 -8.75 -8.22 11.01
CA ALA A 99 -8.57 -9.25 9.98
C ALA A 99 -7.23 -10.00 10.08
N LEU A 100 -6.48 -9.83 11.16
CA LEU A 100 -5.18 -10.50 11.36
C LEU A 100 -5.29 -12.04 11.40
N GLY A 101 -6.48 -12.58 11.71
CA GLY A 101 -6.77 -14.01 11.71
C GLY A 101 -7.40 -14.55 10.42
N GLU A 102 -7.59 -13.71 9.40
CA GLU A 102 -8.25 -14.08 8.15
C GLU A 102 -7.27 -14.72 7.16
N GLU A 103 -7.15 -16.05 7.19
CA GLU A 103 -6.17 -16.80 6.38
C GLU A 103 -6.18 -16.39 4.90
N TRP A 104 -7.35 -16.31 4.30
CA TRP A 104 -7.48 -16.02 2.87
C TRP A 104 -6.93 -14.64 2.51
N LEU A 105 -7.21 -13.63 3.34
CA LEU A 105 -6.76 -12.24 3.14
C LEU A 105 -5.25 -12.12 3.34
N VAL A 106 -4.74 -12.70 4.43
CA VAL A 106 -3.29 -12.66 4.72
C VAL A 106 -2.51 -13.38 3.64
N ARG A 107 -2.97 -14.56 3.17
CA ARG A 107 -2.33 -15.30 2.09
C ARG A 107 -2.43 -14.59 0.74
N HIS A 108 -3.49 -13.83 0.50
CA HIS A 108 -3.62 -12.98 -0.68
C HIS A 108 -2.47 -11.96 -0.74
N GLU A 109 -2.25 -11.23 0.35
CA GLU A 109 -1.16 -10.25 0.43
C GLU A 109 0.23 -10.91 0.43
N MET A 110 0.37 -12.08 1.07
CA MET A 110 1.60 -12.87 0.99
C MET A 110 1.94 -13.27 -0.44
N LEU A 111 0.91 -13.54 -1.26
CA LEU A 111 1.12 -13.88 -2.66
C LEU A 111 1.62 -12.69 -3.47
N HIS A 112 1.12 -11.47 -3.22
CA HIS A 112 1.69 -10.25 -3.77
C HIS A 112 3.16 -10.08 -3.36
N ALA A 113 3.48 -10.33 -2.09
CA ALA A 113 4.84 -10.25 -1.57
C ALA A 113 5.79 -11.27 -2.21
N LEU A 114 5.31 -12.49 -2.49
CA LEU A 114 6.07 -13.52 -3.20
C LEU A 114 6.29 -13.20 -4.68
N LEU A 115 5.24 -12.69 -5.34
CA LEU A 115 5.28 -12.37 -6.77
C LEU A 115 5.95 -11.02 -7.05
N GLN A 116 6.13 -10.19 -6.03
CA GLN A 116 6.64 -8.81 -6.13
C GLN A 116 5.83 -7.96 -7.14
N ARG A 117 4.51 -8.16 -7.17
CA ARG A 117 3.60 -7.48 -8.11
C ARG A 117 2.21 -7.25 -7.51
N GLY A 118 1.59 -6.11 -7.84
CA GLY A 118 0.21 -5.76 -7.43
C GLY A 118 -0.87 -6.42 -8.27
N SER A 119 -0.55 -6.93 -9.47
CA SER A 119 -1.54 -7.61 -10.33
C SER A 119 -1.89 -9.00 -9.82
N HIS A 120 -3.09 -9.47 -10.18
CA HIS A 120 -3.69 -10.75 -9.74
C HIS A 120 -3.78 -11.78 -10.88
N PRO A 121 -2.69 -12.46 -11.29
CA PRO A 121 -2.81 -13.52 -12.29
C PRO A 121 -3.79 -14.61 -11.84
N ALA A 122 -4.87 -14.83 -12.62
CA ALA A 122 -5.93 -15.79 -12.26
C ALA A 122 -5.38 -17.19 -12.02
N THR A 123 -4.41 -17.62 -12.83
CA THR A 123 -3.75 -18.93 -12.72
C THR A 123 -3.11 -19.16 -11.34
N VAL A 124 -2.70 -18.11 -10.65
CA VAL A 124 -2.07 -18.23 -9.33
C VAL A 124 -3.05 -17.88 -8.21
N PHE A 125 -3.74 -16.72 -8.28
CA PHE A 125 -4.61 -16.28 -7.20
C PHE A 125 -5.91 -17.09 -7.08
N VAL A 126 -6.49 -17.48 -8.22
CA VAL A 126 -7.78 -18.19 -8.27
C VAL A 126 -7.57 -19.70 -8.37
N GLU A 127 -6.82 -20.15 -9.38
CA GLU A 127 -6.76 -21.56 -9.75
C GLU A 127 -5.82 -22.38 -8.84
N ALA A 128 -4.61 -21.83 -8.54
CA ALA A 128 -3.62 -22.57 -7.76
C ALA A 128 -3.75 -22.34 -6.25
N CYS A 129 -3.86 -21.08 -5.81
CA CYS A 129 -3.81 -20.74 -4.39
C CYS A 129 -5.18 -20.50 -3.73
N HIS A 130 -6.23 -20.32 -4.52
CA HIS A 130 -7.61 -20.12 -4.05
C HIS A 130 -7.77 -18.97 -3.03
N VAL A 131 -6.99 -17.89 -3.23
CA VAL A 131 -7.01 -16.71 -2.36
C VAL A 131 -7.74 -15.51 -2.97
N ALA A 132 -8.39 -15.69 -4.12
CA ALA A 132 -9.35 -14.77 -4.71
C ALA A 132 -10.48 -15.54 -5.36
N SER A 133 -11.70 -15.00 -5.31
CA SER A 133 -12.81 -15.57 -6.06
C SER A 133 -12.82 -15.05 -7.50
N ALA A 134 -13.28 -15.87 -8.45
CA ALA A 134 -13.46 -15.46 -9.84
C ALA A 134 -14.43 -14.28 -10.01
N ALA A 135 -15.34 -14.04 -9.05
CA ALA A 135 -16.26 -12.91 -9.03
C ALA A 135 -15.53 -11.60 -8.63
N VAL A 136 -14.74 -11.64 -7.56
CA VAL A 136 -13.94 -10.51 -7.09
C VAL A 136 -12.87 -10.14 -8.12
N TRP A 137 -12.31 -11.14 -8.82
CA TRP A 137 -11.29 -10.90 -9.83
C TRP A 137 -11.81 -10.09 -11.03
N ARG A 138 -13.06 -10.27 -11.44
CA ARG A 138 -13.66 -9.49 -12.55
C ARG A 138 -13.82 -8.01 -12.23
N ASP A 139 -14.02 -7.66 -10.97
CA ASP A 139 -14.08 -6.25 -10.51
C ASP A 139 -12.68 -5.65 -10.35
N SER A 140 -11.68 -6.46 -9.98
CA SER A 140 -10.30 -6.01 -9.71
C SER A 140 -9.49 -5.72 -10.99
N THR A 141 -9.97 -6.11 -12.18
CA THR A 141 -9.33 -5.74 -13.46
C THR A 141 -9.42 -4.24 -13.74
N LEU A 142 -10.17 -3.49 -12.93
CA LEU A 142 -10.25 -2.02 -12.94
C LEU A 142 -9.24 -1.37 -11.99
N ALA A 143 -8.60 -2.12 -11.10
CA ALA A 143 -7.54 -1.61 -10.25
C ALA A 143 -6.28 -1.39 -11.09
N VAL A 144 -6.04 -0.15 -11.45
CA VAL A 144 -4.81 0.31 -12.12
C VAL A 144 -3.64 0.02 -11.16
N ASP A 145 -2.68 -0.79 -11.61
CA ASP A 145 -1.41 -0.99 -10.92
C ASP A 145 -0.70 0.39 -10.80
N PRO A 146 -0.62 1.02 -9.62
CA PRO A 146 0.00 2.34 -9.48
C PRO A 146 1.50 2.34 -9.79
N GLY A 147 2.11 1.16 -9.96
CA GLY A 147 3.51 0.99 -10.38
C GLY A 147 3.70 0.80 -11.89
N ASN A 148 2.63 0.74 -12.69
CA ASN A 148 2.72 0.61 -14.15
C ASN A 148 1.78 1.57 -14.89
N PRO A 149 2.15 2.86 -15.07
CA PRO A 149 1.32 3.85 -15.78
C PRO A 149 1.12 3.56 -17.28
N HIS A 150 1.67 2.46 -17.81
CA HIS A 150 1.63 2.09 -19.23
C HIS A 150 1.03 0.71 -19.50
N GLY A 151 0.30 0.13 -18.55
CA GLY A 151 -0.40 -1.14 -18.72
C GLY A 151 -1.58 -1.02 -19.71
N ARG A 152 -1.34 -1.11 -20.98
CA ARG A 152 -2.27 -1.60 -22.00
C ARG A 152 -1.74 -2.88 -22.58
#